data_c6f9044fa0c5be9410b065726f44cd3d
#
_entry.id   c6f9044fa0c5be9410b065726f44cd3d
#
_cell.length_a   1.000
_cell.length_b   1.000
_cell.length_c   1.000
_cell.angle_alpha   90.00
_cell.angle_beta   90.00
_cell.angle_gamma   90.00
#
_symmetry.space_group_name_H-M   'P 1'
#
loop_
_entity.id
_entity.type
_entity.pdbx_description
1 polymer ?
#
loop_
_entity_poly.entity_id
_entity_poly.type
_entity_poly.pdbx_seq_one_letter_code
_entity_poly.pdbx_strand_id
1 'polypeptide(L)'
;MTEILNKNDTSKIKEYEDFVENHTNGNFMQSIRWTGVKHDWGYEAVIVRNEENVIIASALILIRKIPVLNRAFLYSPHGPVCDYKDISQISQIMEGVEIIRKKYKAYQIIFDPCIMENDEEEINAFKKTGFSFKKDAPELSTIQARNNYMLKINGRTKEEIFSSFHKKWRYNIRVAERKGVECRICGRESLDDFYGLMKETGERDGFCIRSREYFERMIENLGEHCRLYMCYYEGTPVSGAITTQYAGKTCYVYGASTAKYRNVMPNYLLSLIHI
;
A
#
# COMPACT_ATOMS: atom_id res chain seq x y z
N MET A 1 -0.63 1.64 -27.70
CA MET A 1 -1.62 2.77 -27.75
C MET A 1 -1.94 3.23 -26.35
N THR A 2 -1.91 4.54 -26.09
CA THR A 2 -2.15 5.13 -24.76
C THR A 2 -3.57 5.71 -24.68
N GLU A 3 -4.30 5.41 -23.62
CA GLU A 3 -5.64 5.95 -23.35
C GLU A 3 -5.81 6.33 -21.87
N ILE A 4 -6.80 7.18 -21.58
CA ILE A 4 -7.25 7.46 -20.20
C ILE A 4 -8.48 6.60 -19.93
N LEU A 5 -8.47 5.88 -18.80
CA LEU A 5 -9.56 5.01 -18.39
C LEU A 5 -10.90 5.76 -18.33
N ASN A 6 -11.90 5.24 -19.02
CA ASN A 6 -13.26 5.71 -18.88
C ASN A 6 -13.86 5.19 -17.55
N LYS A 7 -14.02 6.08 -16.58
CA LYS A 7 -14.52 5.77 -15.23
C LYS A 7 -15.98 5.32 -15.18
N ASN A 8 -16.72 5.51 -16.25
CA ASN A 8 -18.13 5.10 -16.36
C ASN A 8 -18.27 3.70 -17.02
N ASP A 9 -17.17 3.13 -17.51
CA ASP A 9 -17.16 1.82 -18.17
C ASP A 9 -16.70 0.75 -17.16
N THR A 10 -17.65 0.05 -16.60
CA THR A 10 -17.40 -0.99 -15.58
C THR A 10 -16.57 -2.16 -16.13
N SER A 11 -16.69 -2.47 -17.44
CA SER A 11 -15.89 -3.51 -18.07
C SER A 11 -14.42 -3.12 -18.16
N LYS A 12 -14.14 -1.88 -18.58
CA LYS A 12 -12.76 -1.34 -18.62
C LYS A 12 -12.16 -1.18 -17.24
N ILE A 13 -12.97 -0.80 -16.23
CA ILE A 13 -12.51 -0.75 -14.83
C ILE A 13 -12.11 -2.16 -14.37
N LYS A 14 -12.93 -3.17 -14.65
CA LYS A 14 -12.61 -4.56 -14.30
C LYS A 14 -11.33 -5.03 -14.98
N GLU A 15 -11.18 -4.78 -16.27
CA GLU A 15 -9.97 -5.13 -17.03
C GLU A 15 -8.71 -4.45 -16.43
N TYR A 16 -8.82 -3.18 -16.05
CA TYR A 16 -7.75 -2.45 -15.37
C TYR A 16 -7.39 -3.10 -14.02
N GLU A 17 -8.39 -3.41 -13.18
CA GLU A 17 -8.18 -4.06 -11.89
C GLU A 17 -7.52 -5.43 -12.07
N ASP A 18 -8.03 -6.25 -12.99
CA ASP A 18 -7.47 -7.57 -13.30
C ASP A 18 -6.00 -7.46 -13.75
N PHE A 19 -5.65 -6.44 -14.54
CA PHE A 19 -4.27 -6.18 -14.93
C PHE A 19 -3.39 -5.81 -13.73
N VAL A 20 -3.80 -4.83 -12.93
CA VAL A 20 -3.01 -4.34 -11.79
C VAL A 20 -2.81 -5.43 -10.74
N GLU A 21 -3.84 -6.23 -10.45
CA GLU A 21 -3.77 -7.30 -9.46
C GLU A 21 -2.88 -8.47 -9.89
N ASN A 22 -2.80 -8.76 -11.19
CA ASN A 22 -1.99 -9.86 -11.71
C ASN A 22 -0.57 -9.45 -12.14
N HIS A 23 -0.24 -8.16 -12.09
CA HIS A 23 1.09 -7.69 -12.47
C HIS A 23 2.08 -7.75 -11.30
N THR A 24 3.33 -8.15 -11.55
CA THR A 24 4.38 -8.27 -10.53
C THR A 24 4.66 -6.97 -9.79
N ASN A 25 4.57 -5.82 -10.49
CA ASN A 25 4.70 -4.49 -9.92
C ASN A 25 3.35 -3.90 -9.47
N GLY A 26 2.28 -4.71 -9.46
CA GLY A 26 0.98 -4.32 -8.94
C GLY A 26 1.01 -3.98 -7.46
N ASN A 27 0.18 -3.01 -7.05
CA ASN A 27 0.05 -2.58 -5.67
C ASN A 27 -1.39 -2.13 -5.41
N PHE A 28 -1.91 -2.38 -4.21
CA PHE A 28 -3.28 -1.97 -3.85
C PHE A 28 -3.51 -0.46 -3.98
N MET A 29 -2.47 0.37 -3.87
CA MET A 29 -2.57 1.82 -4.08
C MET A 29 -2.67 2.21 -5.56
N GLN A 30 -2.48 1.28 -6.48
CA GLN A 30 -2.73 1.43 -7.92
C GLN A 30 -4.12 0.89 -8.33
N SER A 31 -4.85 0.23 -7.44
CA SER A 31 -6.25 -0.15 -7.64
C SER A 31 -7.18 1.07 -7.61
N ILE A 32 -8.22 1.07 -8.43
CA ILE A 32 -9.30 2.08 -8.39
C ILE A 32 -9.98 2.09 -7.02
N ARG A 33 -10.05 0.95 -6.32
CA ARG A 33 -10.59 0.83 -4.96
C ARG A 33 -9.89 1.77 -3.97
N TRP A 34 -8.58 2.04 -4.17
CA TRP A 34 -7.82 2.98 -3.35
C TRP A 34 -8.34 4.41 -3.44
N THR A 35 -8.96 4.80 -4.55
CA THR A 35 -9.55 6.13 -4.71
C THR A 35 -10.70 6.39 -3.74
N GLY A 36 -11.46 5.36 -3.36
CA GLY A 36 -12.47 5.46 -2.31
C GLY A 36 -11.88 5.72 -0.92
N VAL A 37 -10.69 5.20 -0.64
CA VAL A 37 -9.95 5.51 0.60
C VAL A 37 -9.45 6.95 0.57
N LYS A 38 -8.99 7.43 -0.60
CA LYS A 38 -8.51 8.80 -0.85
C LYS A 38 -9.61 9.71 -1.41
N HIS A 39 -10.81 9.62 -0.88
CA HIS A 39 -12.02 10.28 -1.37
C HIS A 39 -11.93 11.80 -1.54
N ASP A 40 -10.98 12.45 -0.85
CA ASP A 40 -10.68 13.88 -0.95
C ASP A 40 -9.75 14.24 -2.14
N TRP A 41 -9.28 13.23 -2.88
CA TRP A 41 -8.50 13.38 -4.09
C TRP A 41 -9.33 13.01 -5.32
N GLY A 42 -9.17 13.75 -6.42
CA GLY A 42 -9.58 13.27 -7.72
C GLY A 42 -8.63 12.19 -8.22
N TYR A 43 -8.99 11.51 -9.29
CA TYR A 43 -8.09 10.55 -9.94
C TYR A 43 -8.30 10.47 -11.45
N GLU A 44 -7.30 9.99 -12.15
CA GLU A 44 -7.33 9.48 -13.51
C GLU A 44 -6.47 8.22 -13.56
N ALA A 45 -6.69 7.35 -14.55
CA ALA A 45 -5.81 6.22 -14.79
C ALA A 45 -5.37 6.20 -16.24
N VAL A 46 -4.06 6.06 -16.46
CA VAL A 46 -3.46 5.83 -17.78
C VAL A 46 -3.44 4.35 -18.04
N ILE A 47 -3.78 3.94 -19.26
CA ILE A 47 -3.70 2.57 -19.75
C ILE A 47 -2.86 2.58 -21.03
N VAL A 48 -1.96 1.63 -21.13
CA VAL A 48 -1.17 1.37 -22.34
C VAL A 48 -1.51 -0.01 -22.86
N ARG A 49 -1.86 -0.09 -24.14
CA ARG A 49 -2.20 -1.36 -24.82
C ARG A 49 -1.19 -1.69 -25.90
N ASN A 50 -0.97 -3.00 -26.10
CA ASN A 50 -0.22 -3.52 -27.23
C ASN A 50 -1.07 -3.55 -28.52
N GLU A 51 -0.52 -4.10 -29.60
CA GLU A 51 -1.19 -4.23 -30.91
C GLU A 51 -2.41 -5.18 -30.86
N GLU A 52 -2.41 -6.11 -29.92
CA GLU A 52 -3.51 -7.08 -29.68
C GLU A 52 -4.59 -6.51 -28.74
N ASN A 53 -4.52 -5.21 -28.42
CA ASN A 53 -5.45 -4.51 -27.53
C ASN A 53 -5.43 -4.99 -26.07
N VAL A 54 -4.35 -5.66 -25.63
CA VAL A 54 -4.15 -6.11 -24.24
C VAL A 54 -3.44 -5.02 -23.45
N ILE A 55 -3.85 -4.80 -22.19
CA ILE A 55 -3.17 -3.85 -21.28
C ILE A 55 -1.78 -4.41 -20.95
N ILE A 56 -0.74 -3.61 -21.19
CA ILE A 56 0.65 -3.95 -20.89
C ILE A 56 1.29 -3.02 -19.86
N ALA A 57 0.69 -1.85 -19.62
CA ALA A 57 1.14 -0.93 -18.59
C ALA A 57 0.00 -0.02 -18.13
N SER A 58 0.06 0.47 -16.90
CA SER A 58 -0.91 1.41 -16.36
C SER A 58 -0.32 2.32 -15.27
N ALA A 59 -1.02 3.41 -14.97
CA ALA A 59 -0.73 4.25 -13.82
C ALA A 59 -2.00 4.91 -13.28
N LEU A 60 -2.32 4.67 -12.01
CA LEU A 60 -3.31 5.45 -11.28
C LEU A 60 -2.67 6.76 -10.82
N ILE A 61 -3.30 7.87 -11.17
CA ILE A 61 -2.84 9.21 -10.81
C ILE A 61 -3.86 9.85 -9.88
N LEU A 62 -3.48 10.05 -8.64
CA LEU A 62 -4.25 10.85 -7.68
C LEU A 62 -4.03 12.33 -7.93
N ILE A 63 -5.09 13.14 -7.80
CA ILE A 63 -5.11 14.55 -8.19
C ILE A 63 -5.56 15.39 -7.01
N ARG A 64 -4.67 16.22 -6.50
CA ARG A 64 -4.98 17.21 -5.46
C ARG A 64 -5.01 18.59 -6.07
N LYS A 65 -6.21 19.16 -6.21
CA LYS A 65 -6.40 20.53 -6.68
C LYS A 65 -5.98 21.53 -5.61
N ILE A 66 -5.35 22.62 -6.04
CA ILE A 66 -5.04 23.79 -5.21
C ILE A 66 -5.99 24.90 -5.65
N PRO A 67 -7.10 25.12 -4.91
CA PRO A 67 -8.20 25.99 -5.38
C PRO A 67 -7.75 27.41 -5.73
N VAL A 68 -6.91 28.01 -4.87
CA VAL A 68 -6.45 29.41 -5.03
C VAL A 68 -5.59 29.63 -6.28
N LEU A 69 -4.79 28.61 -6.67
CA LEU A 69 -3.84 28.72 -7.78
C LEU A 69 -4.38 28.15 -9.09
N ASN A 70 -5.58 27.56 -9.09
CA ASN A 70 -6.13 26.80 -10.23
C ASN A 70 -5.10 25.83 -10.85
N ARG A 71 -4.35 25.16 -10.00
CA ARG A 71 -3.33 24.17 -10.33
C ARG A 71 -3.57 22.88 -9.56
N ALA A 72 -2.89 21.82 -9.96
CA ALA A 72 -2.96 20.53 -9.25
C ALA A 72 -1.57 19.98 -8.95
N PHE A 73 -1.52 19.15 -7.91
CA PHE A 73 -0.45 18.23 -7.61
C PHE A 73 -0.90 16.82 -8.00
N LEU A 74 -0.06 16.07 -8.69
CA LEU A 74 -0.32 14.70 -9.14
C LEU A 74 0.57 13.73 -8.38
N TYR A 75 0.00 12.58 -8.01
CA TYR A 75 0.73 11.54 -7.31
C TYR A 75 0.31 10.15 -7.76
N SER A 76 1.27 9.32 -8.12
CA SER A 76 1.06 7.91 -8.46
C SER A 76 1.72 7.02 -7.40
N PRO A 77 0.97 6.61 -6.35
CA PRO A 77 1.54 5.84 -5.24
C PRO A 77 1.93 4.43 -5.72
N HIS A 78 3.20 4.06 -5.49
CA HIS A 78 3.78 2.79 -5.95
C HIS A 78 3.60 2.50 -7.46
N GLY A 79 3.33 3.53 -8.23
CA GLY A 79 3.20 3.45 -9.69
C GLY A 79 4.45 3.92 -10.40
N PRO A 80 4.51 3.67 -11.72
CA PRO A 80 3.51 2.99 -12.55
C PRO A 80 3.50 1.46 -12.38
N VAL A 81 2.52 0.78 -12.96
CA VAL A 81 2.46 -0.68 -13.07
C VAL A 81 2.86 -1.06 -14.49
N CYS A 82 4.11 -1.45 -14.67
CA CYS A 82 4.71 -1.80 -15.97
C CYS A 82 5.98 -2.62 -15.75
N ASP A 83 6.60 -3.08 -16.84
CA ASP A 83 7.99 -3.52 -16.79
C ASP A 83 8.90 -2.30 -16.63
N TYR A 84 9.61 -2.20 -15.51
CA TYR A 84 10.48 -1.06 -15.20
C TYR A 84 11.73 -0.95 -16.08
N LYS A 85 12.03 -1.99 -16.88
CA LYS A 85 13.13 -2.01 -17.86
C LYS A 85 12.66 -1.64 -19.26
N ASP A 86 11.36 -1.67 -19.52
CA ASP A 86 10.78 -1.33 -20.80
C ASP A 86 10.56 0.20 -20.92
N ILE A 87 11.53 0.86 -21.56
CA ILE A 87 11.50 2.31 -21.82
C ILE A 87 10.26 2.71 -22.63
N SER A 88 9.79 1.84 -23.55
CA SER A 88 8.62 2.13 -24.37
C SER A 88 7.35 2.20 -23.55
N GLN A 89 7.13 1.23 -22.63
CA GLN A 89 5.99 1.25 -21.73
C GLN A 89 6.00 2.50 -20.82
N ILE A 90 7.18 2.82 -20.24
CA ILE A 90 7.32 4.01 -19.38
C ILE A 90 7.03 5.29 -20.18
N SER A 91 7.55 5.40 -21.42
CA SER A 91 7.32 6.55 -22.29
C SER A 91 5.85 6.73 -22.64
N GLN A 92 5.16 5.64 -22.98
CA GLN A 92 3.73 5.67 -23.30
C GLN A 92 2.88 6.05 -22.08
N ILE A 93 3.25 5.60 -20.87
CA ILE A 93 2.61 6.07 -19.64
C ILE A 93 2.79 7.59 -19.51
N MET A 94 4.02 8.12 -19.75
CA MET A 94 4.29 9.55 -19.65
C MET A 94 3.52 10.39 -20.68
N GLU A 95 3.22 9.85 -21.86
CA GLU A 95 2.30 10.51 -22.82
C GLU A 95 0.90 10.70 -22.22
N GLY A 96 0.34 9.66 -21.60
CA GLY A 96 -0.95 9.74 -20.90
C GLY A 96 -0.92 10.69 -19.71
N VAL A 97 0.17 10.67 -18.96
CA VAL A 97 0.40 11.59 -17.83
C VAL A 97 0.45 13.04 -18.28
N GLU A 98 1.06 13.32 -19.44
CA GLU A 98 1.11 14.67 -20.00
C GLU A 98 -0.29 15.18 -20.39
N ILE A 99 -1.18 14.32 -20.87
CA ILE A 99 -2.60 14.67 -21.11
C ILE A 99 -3.25 15.10 -19.79
N ILE A 100 -3.06 14.32 -18.72
CA ILE A 100 -3.59 14.62 -17.39
C ILE A 100 -2.98 15.91 -16.84
N ARG A 101 -1.66 16.08 -16.96
CA ARG A 101 -0.94 17.28 -16.53
C ARG A 101 -1.53 18.54 -17.15
N LYS A 102 -1.76 18.55 -18.45
CA LYS A 102 -2.38 19.68 -19.18
C LYS A 102 -3.81 19.92 -18.72
N LYS A 103 -4.63 18.85 -18.64
CA LYS A 103 -6.04 18.92 -18.21
C LYS A 103 -6.21 19.61 -16.84
N TYR A 104 -5.35 19.28 -15.89
CA TYR A 104 -5.42 19.78 -14.51
C TYR A 104 -4.45 20.92 -14.21
N LYS A 105 -3.71 21.42 -15.21
CA LYS A 105 -2.67 22.44 -15.06
C LYS A 105 -1.69 22.08 -13.93
N ALA A 106 -1.31 20.80 -13.87
CA ALA A 106 -0.48 20.32 -12.79
C ALA A 106 0.93 20.92 -12.85
N TYR A 107 1.44 21.34 -11.68
CA TYR A 107 2.78 21.91 -11.53
C TYR A 107 3.84 20.86 -11.21
N GLN A 108 3.40 19.72 -10.65
CA GLN A 108 4.29 18.62 -10.26
C GLN A 108 3.55 17.30 -10.33
N ILE A 109 4.28 16.25 -10.68
CA ILE A 109 3.88 14.87 -10.49
C ILE A 109 4.97 14.10 -9.76
N ILE A 110 4.57 13.24 -8.81
CA ILE A 110 5.46 12.33 -8.08
C ILE A 110 5.02 10.90 -8.36
N PHE A 111 6.00 10.05 -8.64
CA PHE A 111 5.90 8.59 -8.66
C PHE A 111 6.82 8.05 -7.57
N ASP A 112 6.48 6.92 -7.00
CA ASP A 112 7.33 6.18 -6.06
C ASP A 112 7.28 4.67 -6.32
N PRO A 113 7.75 4.25 -7.51
CA PRO A 113 7.85 2.83 -7.85
C PRO A 113 8.78 2.10 -6.88
N CYS A 114 8.54 0.80 -6.70
CA CYS A 114 9.38 -0.04 -5.83
C CYS A 114 10.62 -0.49 -6.60
N ILE A 115 11.55 0.44 -6.86
CA ILE A 115 12.83 0.18 -7.52
C ILE A 115 13.92 0.03 -6.46
N MET A 116 14.72 -1.04 -6.58
CA MET A 116 15.85 -1.24 -5.68
C MET A 116 16.95 -0.21 -5.94
N GLU A 117 17.56 0.30 -4.87
CA GLU A 117 18.57 1.38 -4.97
C GLU A 117 19.79 1.03 -5.86
N ASN A 118 20.09 -0.25 -5.97
CA ASN A 118 21.20 -0.79 -6.78
C ASN A 118 20.75 -1.31 -8.15
N ASP A 119 19.49 -1.21 -8.53
CA ASP A 119 19.04 -1.58 -9.88
C ASP A 119 19.23 -0.42 -10.85
N GLU A 120 20.45 -0.32 -11.37
CA GLU A 120 20.83 0.75 -12.30
C GLU A 120 20.08 0.66 -13.64
N GLU A 121 19.67 -0.53 -14.07
CA GLU A 121 18.94 -0.72 -15.31
C GLU A 121 17.55 -0.08 -15.24
N GLU A 122 16.79 -0.39 -14.20
CA GLU A 122 15.47 0.22 -13.95
C GLU A 122 15.60 1.74 -13.74
N ILE A 123 16.55 2.18 -12.90
CA ILE A 123 16.81 3.61 -12.66
C ILE A 123 17.11 4.35 -13.96
N ASN A 124 17.95 3.78 -14.83
CA ASN A 124 18.33 4.40 -16.08
C ASN A 124 17.19 4.41 -17.12
N ALA A 125 16.32 3.39 -17.13
CA ALA A 125 15.11 3.38 -17.95
C ALA A 125 14.19 4.57 -17.61
N PHE A 126 13.92 4.78 -16.33
CA PHE A 126 13.12 5.93 -15.88
C PHE A 126 13.80 7.27 -16.17
N LYS A 127 15.12 7.40 -15.96
CA LYS A 127 15.84 8.65 -16.28
C LYS A 127 15.76 9.01 -17.77
N LYS A 128 15.84 8.03 -18.66
CA LYS A 128 15.73 8.25 -20.11
C LYS A 128 14.34 8.78 -20.53
N THR A 129 13.31 8.54 -19.72
CA THR A 129 11.94 9.03 -19.96
C THR A 129 11.63 10.34 -19.21
N GLY A 130 12.65 11.01 -18.67
CA GLY A 130 12.53 12.34 -18.06
C GLY A 130 12.29 12.36 -16.55
N PHE A 131 12.35 11.22 -15.87
CA PHE A 131 12.27 11.18 -14.41
C PHE A 131 13.56 11.68 -13.75
N SER A 132 13.39 12.39 -12.63
CA SER A 132 14.48 12.73 -11.71
C SER A 132 14.31 12.01 -10.39
N PHE A 133 15.35 11.39 -9.88
CA PHE A 133 15.33 10.66 -8.60
C PHE A 133 15.84 11.54 -7.45
N LYS A 134 15.10 11.53 -6.33
CA LYS A 134 15.55 12.13 -5.07
C LYS A 134 16.27 11.07 -4.23
N LYS A 135 17.59 10.97 -4.38
CA LYS A 135 18.39 9.97 -3.63
C LYS A 135 18.59 10.36 -2.16
N ASP A 136 18.75 11.64 -1.85
CA ASP A 136 19.18 12.12 -0.53
C ASP A 136 18.06 12.80 0.26
N ALA A 137 16.79 12.47 -0.03
CA ALA A 137 15.68 12.99 0.74
C ALA A 137 15.71 12.37 2.17
N PRO A 138 15.62 13.19 3.24
CA PRO A 138 15.51 12.66 4.59
C PRO A 138 14.35 11.66 4.69
N GLU A 139 14.52 10.58 5.45
CA GLU A 139 13.58 9.45 5.53
C GLU A 139 12.15 9.90 5.85
N LEU A 140 11.98 10.93 6.68
CA LEU A 140 10.68 11.53 7.05
C LEU A 140 10.11 12.50 6.00
N SER A 141 10.83 12.81 4.92
CA SER A 141 10.36 13.70 3.85
C SER A 141 9.76 12.96 2.66
N THR A 142 9.76 11.64 2.67
CA THR A 142 9.17 10.79 1.64
C THR A 142 7.69 10.52 1.92
N ILE A 143 6.88 10.42 0.87
CA ILE A 143 5.44 10.14 1.00
C ILE A 143 5.23 8.69 1.46
N GLN A 144 6.06 7.77 0.98
CA GLN A 144 6.08 6.35 1.37
C GLN A 144 7.39 6.01 2.08
N ALA A 145 7.39 4.92 2.85
CA ALA A 145 8.59 4.41 3.48
C ALA A 145 9.62 4.01 2.43
N ARG A 146 10.83 4.57 2.55
CA ARG A 146 11.92 4.29 1.61
C ARG A 146 12.42 2.85 1.71
N ASN A 147 12.48 2.33 2.92
CA ASN A 147 12.98 0.99 3.21
C ASN A 147 11.84 0.12 3.73
N ASN A 148 11.68 -1.07 3.15
CA ASN A 148 10.69 -2.05 3.55
C ASN A 148 11.38 -3.37 3.88
N TYR A 149 10.95 -4.01 4.97
CA TYR A 149 11.37 -5.37 5.27
C TYR A 149 10.49 -6.35 4.50
N MET A 150 11.12 -7.21 3.70
CA MET A 150 10.43 -8.21 2.88
C MET A 150 10.70 -9.61 3.41
N LEU A 151 9.63 -10.37 3.66
CA LEU A 151 9.68 -11.78 4.00
C LEU A 151 9.10 -12.62 2.87
N LYS A 152 9.92 -13.48 2.25
CA LYS A 152 9.43 -14.45 1.25
C LYS A 152 8.76 -15.62 1.97
N ILE A 153 7.46 -15.81 1.71
CA ILE A 153 6.66 -16.89 2.31
C ILE A 153 6.19 -17.93 1.29
N ASN A 154 6.20 -17.60 0.00
CA ASN A 154 5.71 -18.48 -1.06
C ASN A 154 6.47 -19.81 -1.10
N GLY A 155 5.73 -20.91 -1.15
CA GLY A 155 6.28 -22.27 -1.19
C GLY A 155 6.84 -22.78 0.13
N ARG A 156 6.64 -22.05 1.25
CA ARG A 156 7.12 -22.43 2.58
C ARG A 156 5.95 -22.83 3.47
N THR A 157 6.16 -23.85 4.29
CA THR A 157 5.21 -24.23 5.33
C THR A 157 5.24 -23.25 6.51
N LYS A 158 4.18 -23.24 7.32
CA LYS A 158 4.11 -22.45 8.56
C LYS A 158 5.28 -22.78 9.51
N GLU A 159 5.65 -24.04 9.60
CA GLU A 159 6.74 -24.55 10.45
C GLU A 159 8.11 -24.04 9.97
N GLU A 160 8.34 -24.02 8.66
CA GLU A 160 9.56 -23.48 8.06
C GLU A 160 9.68 -21.98 8.27
N ILE A 161 8.59 -21.23 8.10
CA ILE A 161 8.55 -19.78 8.36
C ILE A 161 8.82 -19.52 9.85
N PHE A 162 8.10 -20.19 10.75
CA PHE A 162 8.28 -20.05 12.19
C PHE A 162 9.72 -20.41 12.63
N SER A 163 10.29 -21.48 12.06
CA SER A 163 11.66 -21.92 12.39
C SER A 163 12.72 -20.90 11.94
N SER A 164 12.44 -20.13 10.88
CA SER A 164 13.32 -19.08 10.36
C SER A 164 13.35 -17.82 11.23
N PHE A 165 12.41 -17.65 12.14
CA PHE A 165 12.41 -16.51 13.04
C PHE A 165 13.54 -16.58 14.06
N HIS A 166 14.05 -15.43 14.46
CA HIS A 166 15.04 -15.34 15.53
C HIS A 166 14.54 -16.03 16.82
N LYS A 167 15.42 -16.69 17.58
CA LYS A 167 15.09 -17.45 18.79
C LYS A 167 14.20 -16.67 19.77
N LYS A 168 14.46 -15.37 19.98
CA LYS A 168 13.68 -14.49 20.86
C LYS A 168 12.23 -14.31 20.37
N TRP A 169 12.02 -14.23 19.06
CA TRP A 169 10.69 -14.10 18.48
C TRP A 169 9.86 -15.36 18.72
N ARG A 170 10.43 -16.52 18.41
CA ARG A 170 9.78 -17.82 18.65
C ARG A 170 9.42 -18.03 20.12
N TYR A 171 10.32 -17.61 21.02
CA TYR A 171 10.07 -17.65 22.47
C TYR A 171 8.90 -16.74 22.86
N ASN A 172 8.88 -15.50 22.40
CA ASN A 172 7.84 -14.53 22.75
C ASN A 172 6.47 -14.89 22.16
N ILE A 173 6.41 -15.49 20.98
CA ILE A 173 5.18 -16.06 20.42
C ILE A 173 4.60 -17.11 21.38
N ARG A 174 5.43 -18.08 21.81
CA ARG A 174 5.01 -19.11 22.76
C ARG A 174 4.63 -18.55 24.13
N VAL A 175 5.22 -17.43 24.55
CA VAL A 175 4.81 -16.71 25.77
C VAL A 175 3.42 -16.14 25.60
N ALA A 176 3.12 -15.49 24.48
CA ALA A 176 1.79 -14.94 24.22
C ALA A 176 0.71 -16.03 24.23
N GLU A 177 0.96 -17.14 23.51
CA GLU A 177 0.05 -18.30 23.48
C GLU A 177 -0.20 -18.87 24.89
N ARG A 178 0.85 -19.13 25.66
CA ARG A 178 0.73 -19.67 27.04
C ARG A 178 0.02 -18.72 28.00
N LYS A 179 0.12 -17.41 27.77
CA LYS A 179 -0.58 -16.41 28.59
C LYS A 179 -2.04 -16.20 28.16
N GLY A 180 -2.51 -16.88 27.12
CA GLY A 180 -3.88 -16.80 26.67
C GLY A 180 -4.18 -15.55 25.83
N VAL A 181 -3.18 -15.02 25.11
CA VAL A 181 -3.44 -14.00 24.09
C VAL A 181 -4.10 -14.66 22.90
N GLU A 182 -5.28 -14.16 22.52
CA GLU A 182 -6.03 -14.60 21.35
C GLU A 182 -5.88 -13.60 20.22
N CYS A 183 -5.51 -14.07 19.03
CA CYS A 183 -5.43 -13.25 17.84
C CYS A 183 -6.38 -13.76 16.76
N ARG A 184 -7.21 -12.86 16.21
CA ARG A 184 -8.23 -13.21 15.21
C ARG A 184 -8.37 -12.15 14.13
N ILE A 185 -8.89 -12.54 12.96
CA ILE A 185 -9.37 -11.61 11.94
C ILE A 185 -10.71 -11.07 12.41
N CYS A 186 -10.85 -9.76 12.34
CA CYS A 186 -12.04 -9.03 12.75
C CYS A 186 -12.57 -8.18 11.59
N GLY A 187 -13.85 -7.84 11.66
CA GLY A 187 -14.49 -6.91 10.75
C GLY A 187 -14.58 -5.49 11.33
N ARG A 188 -15.52 -4.73 10.77
CA ARG A 188 -15.82 -3.35 11.17
C ARG A 188 -16.22 -3.21 12.65
N GLU A 189 -16.79 -4.25 13.23
CA GLU A 189 -17.22 -4.29 14.64
C GLU A 189 -16.08 -4.05 15.64
N SER A 190 -14.85 -4.39 15.25
CA SER A 190 -13.65 -4.20 16.09
C SER A 190 -12.85 -2.94 15.73
N LEU A 191 -13.37 -2.08 14.85
CA LEU A 191 -12.65 -0.88 14.40
C LEU A 191 -12.47 0.14 15.54
N ASP A 192 -13.41 0.25 16.47
CA ASP A 192 -13.30 1.16 17.61
C ASP A 192 -12.21 0.70 18.59
N ASP A 193 -12.07 -0.60 18.81
CA ASP A 193 -10.98 -1.19 19.59
C ASP A 193 -9.62 -0.89 18.94
N PHE A 194 -9.51 -1.12 17.62
CA PHE A 194 -8.30 -0.81 16.86
C PHE A 194 -7.96 0.68 16.91
N TYR A 195 -8.96 1.54 16.74
CA TYR A 195 -8.76 2.98 16.77
C TYR A 195 -8.33 3.49 18.16
N GLY A 196 -8.87 2.89 19.22
CA GLY A 196 -8.41 3.13 20.60
C GLY A 196 -6.92 2.83 20.79
N LEU A 197 -6.47 1.67 20.31
CA LEU A 197 -5.05 1.29 20.31
C LEU A 197 -4.20 2.21 19.44
N MET A 198 -4.71 2.67 18.29
CA MET A 198 -4.02 3.63 17.43
C MET A 198 -3.79 4.97 18.12
N LYS A 199 -4.80 5.48 18.87
CA LYS A 199 -4.66 6.71 19.66
C LYS A 199 -3.54 6.57 20.71
N GLU A 200 -3.60 5.49 21.51
CA GLU A 200 -2.57 5.22 22.51
C GLU A 200 -1.17 5.11 21.90
N THR A 201 -1.08 4.46 20.73
CA THR A 201 0.19 4.32 19.99
C THR A 201 0.71 5.67 19.51
N GLY A 202 -0.15 6.49 18.87
CA GLY A 202 0.23 7.81 18.36
C GLY A 202 0.65 8.77 19.46
N GLU A 203 -0.07 8.80 20.58
CA GLU A 203 0.27 9.60 21.75
C GLU A 203 1.61 9.18 22.37
N ARG A 204 1.82 7.88 22.53
CA ARG A 204 3.05 7.32 23.10
C ARG A 204 4.27 7.58 22.21
N ASP A 205 4.13 7.41 20.92
CA ASP A 205 5.25 7.40 19.96
C ASP A 205 5.39 8.77 19.24
N GLY A 206 4.50 9.73 19.53
CA GLY A 206 4.62 11.13 19.10
C GLY A 206 4.32 11.39 17.64
N PHE A 207 3.40 10.65 17.01
CA PHE A 207 3.00 10.85 15.61
C PHE A 207 1.50 11.05 15.43
N CYS A 208 1.13 11.77 14.34
CA CYS A 208 -0.27 11.96 13.97
C CYS A 208 -0.85 10.71 13.35
N ILE A 209 -1.96 10.23 13.88
CA ILE A 209 -2.70 9.09 13.35
C ILE A 209 -3.74 9.53 12.30
N ARG A 210 -4.16 8.58 11.46
CA ARG A 210 -5.32 8.77 10.58
C ARG A 210 -6.61 8.77 11.38
N SER A 211 -7.68 9.38 10.84
CA SER A 211 -8.99 9.34 11.50
C SER A 211 -9.60 7.93 11.45
N ARG A 212 -10.58 7.69 12.31
CA ARG A 212 -11.34 6.43 12.35
C ARG A 212 -12.00 6.13 11.00
N GLU A 213 -12.60 7.15 10.40
CA GLU A 213 -13.27 7.05 9.10
C GLU A 213 -12.31 6.70 7.96
N TYR A 214 -11.04 7.06 8.09
CA TYR A 214 -10.02 6.63 7.13
C TYR A 214 -9.82 5.11 7.15
N PHE A 215 -9.71 4.52 8.34
CA PHE A 215 -9.59 3.07 8.49
C PHE A 215 -10.87 2.34 8.06
N GLU A 216 -12.02 2.91 8.36
CA GLU A 216 -13.32 2.39 7.91
C GLU A 216 -13.39 2.34 6.38
N ARG A 217 -13.01 3.44 5.69
CA ARG A 217 -12.92 3.46 4.23
C ARG A 217 -11.92 2.45 3.67
N MET A 218 -10.82 2.19 4.37
CA MET A 218 -9.89 1.13 3.95
C MET A 218 -10.57 -0.23 3.93
N ILE A 219 -11.25 -0.59 5.01
CA ILE A 219 -11.96 -1.88 5.12
C ILE A 219 -13.07 -1.97 4.06
N GLU A 220 -13.87 -0.92 3.91
CA GLU A 220 -15.02 -0.91 3.00
C GLU A 220 -14.61 -0.94 1.52
N ASN A 221 -13.68 -0.07 1.11
CA ASN A 221 -13.34 0.05 -0.30
C ASN A 221 -12.38 -1.03 -0.80
N LEU A 222 -11.42 -1.46 0.04
CA LEU A 222 -10.50 -2.52 -0.35
C LEU A 222 -11.13 -3.92 -0.17
N GLY A 223 -12.19 -4.05 0.65
CA GLY A 223 -12.95 -5.29 0.82
C GLY A 223 -12.07 -6.48 1.21
N GLU A 224 -12.12 -7.55 0.45
CA GLU A 224 -11.34 -8.78 0.68
C GLU A 224 -9.82 -8.59 0.68
N HIS A 225 -9.34 -7.51 0.06
CA HIS A 225 -7.92 -7.14 0.05
C HIS A 225 -7.45 -6.44 1.33
N CYS A 226 -8.35 -6.12 2.27
CA CYS A 226 -8.02 -5.47 3.54
C CYS A 226 -8.45 -6.34 4.72
N ARG A 227 -7.53 -6.60 5.63
CA ARG A 227 -7.84 -7.39 6.84
C ARG A 227 -7.44 -6.63 8.09
N LEU A 228 -8.33 -6.62 9.07
CA LEU A 228 -8.08 -6.18 10.43
C LEU A 228 -7.80 -7.40 11.32
N TYR A 229 -6.59 -7.48 11.86
CA TYR A 229 -6.20 -8.46 12.87
C TYR A 229 -6.23 -7.80 14.23
N MET A 230 -6.86 -8.46 15.21
CA MET A 230 -6.91 -7.99 16.60
C MET A 230 -6.44 -9.08 17.54
N CYS A 231 -5.59 -8.70 18.51
CA CYS A 231 -5.23 -9.55 19.63
C CYS A 231 -5.94 -9.06 20.90
N TYR A 232 -6.49 -10.01 21.63
CA TYR A 232 -7.14 -9.79 22.90
C TYR A 232 -6.43 -10.57 24.01
N TYR A 233 -6.42 -10.00 25.20
CA TYR A 233 -6.00 -10.66 26.44
C TYR A 233 -7.04 -10.42 27.52
N GLU A 234 -7.62 -11.51 28.07
CA GLU A 234 -8.73 -11.42 29.03
C GLU A 234 -9.87 -10.51 28.55
N GLY A 235 -10.25 -10.64 27.27
CA GLY A 235 -11.29 -9.83 26.62
C GLY A 235 -10.91 -8.38 26.31
N THR A 236 -9.73 -7.93 26.71
CA THR A 236 -9.23 -6.56 26.45
C THR A 236 -8.44 -6.51 25.15
N PRO A 237 -8.68 -5.55 24.23
CA PRO A 237 -7.86 -5.37 23.05
C PRO A 237 -6.43 -4.91 23.43
N VAL A 238 -5.41 -5.63 22.97
CA VAL A 238 -4.00 -5.38 23.37
C VAL A 238 -3.07 -5.06 22.21
N SER A 239 -3.40 -5.52 21.01
CA SER A 239 -2.73 -5.10 19.77
C SER A 239 -3.61 -5.36 18.56
N GLY A 240 -3.32 -4.69 17.45
CA GLY A 240 -4.01 -4.88 16.20
C GLY A 240 -3.20 -4.41 15.01
N ALA A 241 -3.54 -4.92 13.83
CA ALA A 241 -2.92 -4.53 12.57
C ALA A 241 -3.93 -4.52 11.43
N ILE A 242 -3.79 -3.54 10.55
CA ILE A 242 -4.43 -3.55 9.23
C ILE A 242 -3.38 -3.98 8.20
N THR A 243 -3.70 -5.02 7.46
CA THR A 243 -2.90 -5.51 6.34
C THR A 243 -3.68 -5.41 5.05
N THR A 244 -2.97 -5.34 3.93
CA THR A 244 -3.55 -5.46 2.59
C THR A 244 -2.92 -6.62 1.87
N GLN A 245 -3.74 -7.39 1.13
CA GLN A 245 -3.30 -8.50 0.26
C GLN A 245 -3.65 -8.15 -1.17
N TYR A 246 -2.65 -7.93 -2.02
CA TYR A 246 -2.85 -7.52 -3.40
C TYR A 246 -1.64 -7.86 -4.25
N ALA A 247 -1.84 -8.28 -5.50
CA ALA A 247 -0.77 -8.62 -6.43
C ALA A 247 0.29 -9.59 -5.84
N GLY A 248 -0.18 -10.63 -5.15
CA GLY A 248 0.69 -11.65 -4.53
C GLY A 248 1.52 -11.15 -3.34
N LYS A 249 1.22 -9.97 -2.81
CA LYS A 249 1.94 -9.34 -1.70
C LYS A 249 1.01 -9.07 -0.53
N THR A 250 1.49 -9.29 0.70
CA THR A 250 0.83 -8.83 1.92
C THR A 250 1.63 -7.69 2.52
N CYS A 251 1.00 -6.52 2.69
CA CYS A 251 1.61 -5.36 3.31
C CYS A 251 1.02 -5.13 4.71
N TYR A 252 1.88 -5.01 5.71
CA TYR A 252 1.52 -4.54 7.05
C TYR A 252 1.47 -3.00 7.02
N VAL A 253 0.26 -2.44 6.92
CA VAL A 253 0.09 -1.00 6.64
C VAL A 253 -0.01 -0.17 7.92
N TYR A 254 -0.77 -0.66 8.89
CA TYR A 254 -0.94 -0.01 10.19
C TYR A 254 -0.86 -1.03 11.32
N GLY A 255 -0.21 -0.64 12.40
CA GLY A 255 -0.13 -1.43 13.61
C GLY A 255 -0.25 -0.60 14.86
N ALA A 256 -0.89 -1.16 15.87
CA ALA A 256 -1.14 -0.50 17.13
C ALA A 256 -1.04 -1.47 18.31
N SER A 257 -0.65 -0.97 19.48
CA SER A 257 -0.60 -1.78 20.69
C SER A 257 -0.65 -0.94 21.95
N THR A 258 -1.25 -1.48 23.00
CA THR A 258 -1.21 -0.87 24.32
C THR A 258 0.14 -1.09 25.02
N ALA A 259 0.56 -0.12 25.83
CA ALA A 259 1.74 -0.25 26.69
C ALA A 259 1.44 -1.14 27.91
N LYS A 260 0.20 -1.17 28.38
CA LYS A 260 -0.24 -1.83 29.62
C LYS A 260 0.06 -3.32 29.67
N TYR A 261 -0.10 -4.01 28.53
CA TYR A 261 0.02 -5.47 28.45
C TYR A 261 1.23 -5.94 27.62
N ARG A 262 2.30 -5.15 27.55
CA ARG A 262 3.54 -5.53 26.82
C ARG A 262 4.14 -6.84 27.28
N ASN A 263 3.99 -7.18 28.57
CA ASN A 263 4.50 -8.40 29.19
C ASN A 263 3.82 -9.69 28.72
N VAL A 264 2.64 -9.61 28.04
CA VAL A 264 2.00 -10.78 27.43
C VAL A 264 2.42 -10.99 25.97
N MET A 265 3.30 -10.15 25.43
CA MET A 265 3.94 -10.30 24.11
C MET A 265 2.97 -10.33 22.90
N PRO A 266 1.88 -9.52 22.87
CA PRO A 266 0.81 -9.68 21.88
C PRO A 266 1.28 -9.42 20.45
N ASN A 267 2.19 -8.45 20.22
CA ASN A 267 2.69 -8.10 18.90
C ASN A 267 3.47 -9.24 18.23
N TYR A 268 4.08 -10.14 19.00
CA TYR A 268 4.79 -11.29 18.44
C TYR A 268 3.81 -12.33 17.90
N LEU A 269 2.70 -12.57 18.60
CA LEU A 269 1.63 -13.44 18.11
C LEU A 269 0.92 -12.81 16.91
N LEU A 270 0.61 -11.52 16.98
CA LEU A 270 0.02 -10.77 15.87
C LEU A 270 0.86 -10.90 14.60
N SER A 271 2.20 -10.77 14.71
CA SER A 271 3.11 -10.92 13.57
C SER A 271 3.05 -12.31 12.95
N LEU A 272 3.00 -13.37 13.78
CA LEU A 272 2.88 -14.74 13.28
C LEU A 272 1.57 -14.97 12.52
N ILE A 273 0.47 -14.48 13.06
CA ILE A 273 -0.88 -14.75 12.51
C ILE A 273 -1.10 -14.03 11.18
N HIS A 274 -0.63 -12.80 11.01
CA HIS A 274 -0.79 -12.09 9.73
C HIS A 274 0.17 -12.60 8.64
N ILE A 275 1.33 -13.15 9.01
CA ILE A 275 2.28 -13.79 8.09
C ILE A 275 1.74 -15.15 7.59
#